data_90f3bacbed9494d6e56f6c6ec5664060
#
_entry.id   90f3bacbed9494d6e56f6c6ec5664060
#
_cell.length_a   1.000
_cell.length_b   1.000
_cell.length_c   1.000
_cell.angle_alpha   90.00
_cell.angle_beta   90.00
_cell.angle_gamma   90.00
#
_symmetry.space_group_name_H-M   'P 1'
#
loop_
_entity.id
_entity.type
_entity.pdbx_description
1 polymer ?
#
loop_
_entity_poly.entity_id
_entity_poly.type
_entity_poly.pdbx_seq_one_letter_code
_entity_poly.pdbx_strand_id
1 'polypeptide(L)'
;MAATGVAVAGEASKVTLVYEHELPNVPGKSIKGVLVEYGPGGFSEGHTHPSTAFIYATVLEGSIRSQVNDGPVKVYKAGESFSEMPGDRHGVSENGSKTETAKLLAVFVVDTSEKELTYPMKK
;
A
#
# COMPACT_ATOMS: atom_id res chain seq x y z
N MET A 1 2.66 -7.50 20.64
CA MET A 1 3.35 -7.58 20.17
C MET A 1 3.64 -6.65 19.39
N ALA A 2 4.21 -6.42 19.26
CA ALA A 2 4.62 -5.40 18.74
C ALA A 2 4.54 -5.34 17.40
N ALA A 3 4.05 -4.57 17.02
CA ALA A 3 3.97 -4.40 15.78
C ALA A 3 5.17 -4.05 15.27
N THR A 4 5.58 -4.57 14.46
CA THR A 4 6.62 -4.31 13.96
C THR A 4 6.60 -3.27 13.18
N GLY A 5 6.99 -2.41 13.46
CA GLY A 5 7.39 -1.38 12.87
C GLY A 5 7.10 -1.01 11.57
N VAL A 6 6.06 -0.78 11.29
CA VAL A 6 5.90 -0.36 10.06
C VAL A 6 5.76 1.06 10.05
N ALA A 7 6.43 1.61 9.23
CA ALA A 7 6.68 2.94 9.22
C ALA A 7 5.54 3.86 9.18
N VAL A 8 4.67 3.89 8.36
CA VAL A 8 3.63 4.90 8.25
C VAL A 8 2.29 4.35 8.64
N ALA A 9 2.30 3.42 9.56
CA ALA A 9 1.08 2.84 9.99
C ALA A 9 0.30 3.84 10.81
N GLY A 10 -0.95 3.96 10.54
CA GLY A 10 -1.86 4.72 11.37
C GLY A 10 -2.49 3.80 12.38
N GLU A 11 -3.55 4.28 12.97
CA GLU A 11 -4.25 3.53 13.98
C GLU A 11 -4.77 2.22 13.41
N ALA A 12 -4.62 1.17 14.16
CA ALA A 12 -5.17 -0.14 13.81
C ALA A 12 -4.74 -0.62 12.42
N SER A 13 -3.48 -0.46 12.08
CA SER A 13 -2.99 -0.95 10.79
C SER A 13 -1.75 -1.82 10.98
N LYS A 14 -1.57 -2.75 10.06
CA LYS A 14 -0.42 -3.63 10.06
C LYS A 14 0.01 -3.84 8.62
N VAL A 15 1.30 -3.71 8.36
CA VAL A 15 1.85 -3.86 7.01
C VAL A 15 2.92 -4.94 7.06
N THR A 16 2.81 -5.91 6.20
CA THR A 16 3.71 -7.06 6.19
C THR A 16 4.23 -7.33 4.78
N LEU A 17 5.54 -7.46 4.63
CA LEU A 17 6.11 -7.92 3.36
C LEU A 17 5.89 -9.42 3.31
N VAL A 18 5.05 -9.88 2.38
CA VAL A 18 4.70 -11.29 2.29
C VAL A 18 5.36 -12.00 1.12
N TYR A 19 5.96 -11.27 0.18
CA TYR A 19 6.64 -11.87 -0.95
C TYR A 19 7.67 -10.92 -1.51
N GLU A 20 8.81 -11.47 -1.95
CA GLU A 20 9.85 -10.65 -2.55
C GLU A 20 10.70 -11.54 -3.45
N HIS A 21 10.96 -11.08 -4.67
CA HIS A 21 11.78 -11.81 -5.61
C HIS A 21 12.37 -10.87 -6.66
N GLU A 22 13.64 -11.02 -6.95
CA GLU A 22 14.19 -10.28 -8.09
C GLU A 22 13.58 -10.85 -9.35
N LEU A 23 13.25 -9.96 -10.29
CA LEU A 23 12.63 -10.42 -11.52
C LEU A 23 13.68 -11.02 -12.42
N PRO A 24 13.56 -12.31 -12.77
CA PRO A 24 14.58 -12.96 -13.60
C PRO A 24 14.58 -12.44 -15.04
N ASN A 25 13.49 -11.85 -15.46
CA ASN A 25 13.36 -11.35 -16.82
C ASN A 25 13.50 -9.83 -16.94
N VAL A 26 13.70 -9.12 -15.83
CA VAL A 26 13.93 -7.68 -15.86
C VAL A 26 15.05 -7.37 -14.88
N PRO A 27 16.29 -7.39 -15.34
CA PRO A 27 17.44 -7.16 -14.44
C PRO A 27 17.33 -5.84 -13.68
N GLY A 28 17.66 -5.87 -12.40
CA GLY A 28 17.64 -4.68 -11.55
C GLY A 28 16.30 -4.37 -10.94
N LYS A 29 15.27 -5.14 -11.27
CA LYS A 29 13.92 -4.91 -10.71
C LYS A 29 13.51 -6.10 -9.86
N SER A 30 12.65 -5.81 -8.89
CA SER A 30 12.09 -6.84 -8.01
C SER A 30 10.59 -6.68 -7.93
N ILE A 31 9.92 -7.80 -7.64
CA ILE A 31 8.50 -7.79 -7.31
C ILE A 31 8.40 -7.98 -5.80
N LYS A 32 7.57 -7.19 -5.15
CA LYS A 32 7.37 -7.30 -3.71
C LYS A 32 5.88 -7.25 -3.41
N GLY A 33 5.41 -8.20 -2.62
CA GLY A 33 4.02 -8.24 -2.19
C GLY A 33 3.91 -7.76 -0.75
N VAL A 34 3.05 -6.78 -0.53
CA VAL A 34 2.87 -6.16 0.79
C VAL A 34 1.41 -6.31 1.18
N LEU A 35 1.18 -6.97 2.29
CA LEU A 35 -0.17 -7.12 2.82
C LEU A 35 -0.45 -6.01 3.82
N VAL A 36 -1.51 -5.24 3.57
CA VAL A 36 -1.93 -4.16 4.45
C VAL A 36 -3.24 -4.59 5.10
N GLU A 37 -3.26 -4.59 6.42
CA GLU A 37 -4.43 -4.98 7.17
C GLU A 37 -4.88 -3.82 8.04
N TYR A 38 -6.15 -3.44 7.92
CA TYR A 38 -6.72 -2.37 8.73
C TYR A 38 -7.81 -2.94 9.62
N GLY A 39 -7.71 -2.67 10.91
CA GLY A 39 -8.85 -2.87 11.80
C GLY A 39 -9.92 -1.83 11.52
N PRO A 40 -11.07 -1.92 12.21
CA PRO A 40 -12.13 -0.93 12.01
C PRO A 40 -11.60 0.50 12.18
N GLY A 41 -11.87 1.34 11.21
CA GLY A 41 -11.41 2.73 11.24
C GLY A 41 -9.92 2.93 11.01
N GLY A 42 -9.18 1.85 10.73
CA GLY A 42 -7.73 1.96 10.55
C GLY A 42 -7.34 2.68 9.27
N PHE A 43 -6.13 3.19 9.23
CA PHE A 43 -5.66 3.96 8.07
C PHE A 43 -4.14 3.97 8.02
N SER A 44 -3.61 4.31 6.84
CA SER A 44 -2.21 4.67 6.67
C SER A 44 -2.12 6.15 6.45
N GLU A 45 -1.09 6.78 7.01
CA GLU A 45 -0.90 8.20 6.77
C GLU A 45 -0.50 8.43 5.32
N GLY A 46 -0.78 9.61 4.81
CA GLY A 46 -0.42 9.97 3.46
C GLY A 46 1.06 9.73 3.22
N HIS A 47 1.38 9.13 2.08
CA HIS A 47 2.74 8.71 1.80
C HIS A 47 3.02 8.67 0.31
N THR A 48 4.30 8.55 -0.01
CA THR A 48 4.75 8.29 -1.38
C THR A 48 5.53 6.98 -1.37
N HIS A 49 5.78 6.47 -2.54
CA HIS A 49 6.58 5.27 -2.74
C HIS A 49 7.83 5.64 -3.53
N PRO A 50 8.84 4.77 -3.61
CA PRO A 50 10.00 5.08 -4.42
C PRO A 50 9.61 5.49 -5.83
N SER A 51 10.34 6.43 -6.40
CA SER A 51 10.01 6.92 -7.73
C SER A 51 10.19 5.87 -8.81
N THR A 52 10.77 4.73 -8.49
CA THR A 52 10.92 3.62 -9.43
C THR A 52 9.80 2.59 -9.30
N ALA A 53 8.87 2.79 -8.36
CA ALA A 53 7.87 1.78 -8.04
C ALA A 53 6.60 1.93 -8.86
N PHE A 54 6.17 0.84 -9.47
CA PHE A 54 4.83 0.71 -10.03
C PHE A 54 4.08 -0.25 -9.11
N ILE A 55 2.85 0.09 -8.73
CA ILE A 55 2.10 -0.67 -7.75
C ILE A 55 0.74 -1.07 -8.28
N TYR A 56 0.40 -2.33 -8.09
CA TYR A 56 -0.93 -2.86 -8.38
C TYR A 56 -1.51 -3.34 -7.05
N ALA A 57 -2.62 -2.77 -6.63
CA ALA A 57 -3.21 -3.06 -5.33
C ALA A 57 -4.59 -3.67 -5.51
N THR A 58 -4.86 -4.76 -4.79
CA THR A 58 -6.14 -5.47 -4.85
C THR A 58 -6.71 -5.58 -3.46
N VAL A 59 -7.99 -5.23 -3.31
CA VAL A 59 -8.68 -5.39 -2.04
C VAL A 59 -9.04 -6.85 -1.87
N LEU A 60 -8.61 -7.44 -0.77
CA LEU A 60 -8.88 -8.85 -0.48
C LEU A 60 -10.08 -9.02 0.43
N GLU A 61 -10.34 -8.06 1.31
CA GLU A 61 -11.41 -8.19 2.29
C GLU A 61 -11.91 -6.80 2.66
N GLY A 62 -13.21 -6.64 2.82
CA GLY A 62 -13.79 -5.37 3.23
C GLY A 62 -13.76 -4.32 2.15
N SER A 63 -13.53 -3.08 2.52
CA SER A 63 -13.45 -1.98 1.57
C SER A 63 -12.35 -1.02 1.98
N ILE A 64 -11.76 -0.39 0.97
CA ILE A 64 -10.66 0.55 1.18
C ILE A 64 -11.00 1.86 0.48
N ARG A 65 -10.86 2.97 1.21
CA ARG A 65 -10.97 4.30 0.61
C ARG A 65 -9.56 4.73 0.21
N SER A 66 -9.41 5.13 -1.03
CA SER A 66 -8.09 5.44 -1.56
C SER A 66 -8.14 6.68 -2.44
N GLN A 67 -7.10 7.51 -2.32
CA GLN A 67 -6.90 8.64 -3.21
C GLN A 67 -5.46 8.62 -3.70
N VAL A 68 -5.30 8.66 -5.01
CA VAL A 68 -4.00 8.75 -5.64
C VAL A 68 -3.87 10.14 -6.25
N ASN A 69 -2.82 10.85 -5.91
CA ASN A 69 -2.59 12.23 -6.33
C ASN A 69 -3.77 13.12 -5.89
N ASP A 70 -4.20 14.01 -6.74
CA ASP A 70 -5.30 14.92 -6.44
C ASP A 70 -6.62 14.44 -7.04
N GLY A 71 -6.68 13.16 -7.39
CA GLY A 71 -7.90 12.59 -7.92
C GLY A 71 -8.95 12.41 -6.83
N PRO A 72 -10.10 11.88 -7.20
CA PRO A 72 -11.18 11.69 -6.23
C PRO A 72 -10.84 10.55 -5.27
N VAL A 73 -11.37 10.64 -4.06
CA VAL A 73 -11.33 9.52 -3.12
C VAL A 73 -12.36 8.51 -3.61
N LYS A 74 -11.91 7.28 -3.81
CA LYS A 74 -12.79 6.20 -4.27
C LYS A 74 -12.82 5.10 -3.24
N VAL A 75 -13.92 4.35 -3.21
CA VAL A 75 -14.05 3.18 -2.35
C VAL A 75 -13.92 1.95 -3.22
N TYR A 76 -12.98 1.08 -2.86
CA TYR A 76 -12.75 -0.19 -3.56
C TYR A 76 -13.17 -1.33 -2.63
N LYS A 77 -13.94 -2.27 -3.17
CA LYS A 77 -14.43 -3.42 -2.41
C LYS A 77 -13.62 -4.65 -2.75
N ALA A 78 -13.80 -5.69 -1.97
CA ALA A 78 -13.09 -6.95 -2.19
C ALA A 78 -13.19 -7.37 -3.65
N GLY A 79 -12.06 -7.69 -4.26
CA GLY A 79 -11.97 -8.05 -5.66
C GLY A 79 -11.67 -6.90 -6.59
N GLU A 80 -11.80 -5.66 -6.13
CA GLU A 80 -11.50 -4.50 -6.95
C GLU A 80 -10.07 -4.05 -6.73
N SER A 81 -9.51 -3.33 -7.68
CA SER A 81 -8.10 -2.98 -7.64
C SER A 81 -7.85 -1.58 -8.20
N PHE A 82 -6.66 -1.07 -7.93
CA PHE A 82 -6.20 0.19 -8.50
C PHE A 82 -4.68 0.13 -8.64
N SER A 83 -4.12 1.09 -9.35
CA SER A 83 -2.68 1.17 -9.57
C SER A 83 -2.13 2.51 -9.13
N GLU A 84 -0.84 2.52 -8.77
CA GLU A 84 -0.10 3.76 -8.53
C GLU A 84 1.09 3.76 -9.47
N MET A 85 1.28 4.87 -10.17
CA MET A 85 2.40 5.04 -11.09
C MET A 85 3.62 5.52 -10.34
N PRO A 86 4.82 5.34 -10.92
CA PRO A 86 6.02 5.90 -10.30
C PRO A 86 5.84 7.38 -10.02
N GLY A 87 6.14 7.79 -8.79
CA GLY A 87 6.03 9.19 -8.38
C GLY A 87 4.67 9.61 -7.87
N ASP A 88 3.66 8.74 -7.93
CA ASP A 88 2.34 9.09 -7.43
C ASP A 88 2.34 9.28 -5.91
N ARG A 89 1.40 10.12 -5.46
CA ARG A 89 1.18 10.34 -4.02
C ARG A 89 -0.06 9.58 -3.59
N HIS A 90 0.05 8.83 -2.51
CA HIS A 90 -1.08 8.09 -1.98
C HIS A 90 -1.55 8.84 -0.72
N GLY A 91 -2.42 9.82 -0.92
CA GLY A 91 -2.84 10.71 0.15
C GLY A 91 -3.83 10.10 1.12
N VAL A 92 -4.67 9.20 0.65
CA VAL A 92 -5.67 8.54 1.48
C VAL A 92 -5.61 7.04 1.26
N SER A 93 -5.47 6.28 2.32
CA SER A 93 -5.59 4.83 2.30
C SER A 93 -6.14 4.43 3.66
N GLU A 94 -7.38 4.02 3.70
CA GLU A 94 -8.03 3.73 4.97
C GLU A 94 -9.14 2.72 4.80
N ASN A 95 -9.49 2.08 5.91
CA ASN A 95 -10.63 1.18 5.95
C ASN A 95 -11.89 1.99 5.66
N GLY A 96 -12.71 1.51 4.76
CA GLY A 96 -13.98 2.16 4.46
C GLY A 96 -15.04 1.91 5.53
N SER A 97 -14.75 1.06 6.51
CA SER A 97 -15.72 0.70 7.56
C SER A 97 -15.15 1.03 8.93
N LYS A 98 -16.04 1.39 9.85
CA LYS A 98 -15.67 1.59 11.26
C LYS A 98 -16.01 0.36 12.10
N THR A 99 -16.55 -0.68 11.48
CA THR A 99 -16.99 -1.86 12.22
C THR A 99 -16.35 -3.16 11.73
N GLU A 100 -15.79 -3.17 10.52
CA GLU A 100 -15.25 -4.39 9.94
C GLU A 100 -13.80 -4.22 9.52
N THR A 101 -13.07 -5.32 9.44
CA THR A 101 -11.68 -5.27 9.01
C THR A 101 -11.58 -5.16 7.49
N ALA A 102 -10.42 -4.73 7.02
CA ALA A 102 -10.15 -4.66 5.59
C ALA A 102 -8.73 -5.11 5.32
N LYS A 103 -8.51 -5.70 4.15
CA LYS A 103 -7.18 -6.16 3.73
C LYS A 103 -6.92 -5.77 2.29
N LEU A 104 -5.70 -5.37 2.03
CA LEU A 104 -5.25 -4.94 0.72
C LEU A 104 -3.93 -5.60 0.42
N LEU A 105 -3.77 -6.18 -0.76
CA LEU A 105 -2.48 -6.68 -1.21
C LEU A 105 -1.92 -5.71 -2.23
N ALA A 106 -0.78 -5.11 -1.92
CA ALA A 106 -0.10 -4.18 -2.83
C ALA A 106 1.11 -4.89 -3.41
N VAL A 107 1.16 -4.98 -4.73
CA VAL A 107 2.26 -5.62 -5.44
C VAL A 107 3.10 -4.53 -6.10
N PHE A 108 4.36 -4.47 -5.72
CA PHE A 108 5.31 -3.48 -6.21
C PHE A 108 6.24 -4.09 -7.24
N VAL A 109 6.47 -3.38 -8.34
CA VAL A 109 7.62 -3.64 -9.20
C VAL A 109 8.51 -2.42 -9.03
N VAL A 110 9.72 -2.62 -8.51
CA VAL A 110 10.54 -1.52 -8.02
C VAL A 110 12.01 -1.90 -8.18
N ASP A 111 12.90 -0.91 -8.21
CA ASP A 111 14.33 -1.19 -8.27
C ASP A 111 14.74 -2.06 -7.12
N THR A 112 15.54 -3.08 -7.39
CA THR A 112 16.02 -4.01 -6.37
C THR A 112 16.80 -3.29 -5.27
N SER A 113 17.44 -2.17 -5.60
CA SER A 113 18.22 -1.42 -4.63
C SER A 113 17.39 -0.61 -3.64
N GLU A 114 16.09 -0.47 -3.86
CA GLU A 114 15.26 0.30 -2.93
C GLU A 114 15.04 -0.49 -1.65
N LYS A 115 15.33 0.15 -0.53
CA LYS A 115 15.17 -0.50 0.77
C LYS A 115 13.89 -0.12 1.46
N GLU A 116 13.42 1.11 1.24
CA GLU A 116 12.16 1.57 1.82
C GLU A 116 11.11 1.58 0.73
N LEU A 117 9.90 1.19 1.06
CA LEU A 117 8.81 1.20 0.08
C LEU A 117 7.82 2.35 0.29
N THR A 118 7.90 3.03 1.42
CA THR A 118 7.03 4.17 1.68
C THR A 118 7.81 5.27 2.36
N TYR A 119 7.41 6.49 2.06
CA TYR A 119 7.97 7.68 2.67
C TYR A 119 6.82 8.59 3.11
N PRO A 120 6.86 9.15 4.33
CA PRO A 120 5.79 10.07 4.76
C PRO A 120 5.74 11.28 3.84
N MET A 121 4.54 11.76 3.58
CA MET A 121 4.40 12.98 2.80
C MET A 121 4.82 14.17 3.66
N LYS A 122 5.50 15.10 3.04
CA LYS A 122 5.88 16.30 3.75
C LYS A 122 4.71 17.25 3.80
N LYS A 123 4.67 17.97 4.89
CA LYS A 123 3.64 18.97 5.06
C LYS A 123 4.03 20.27 4.42
#